data_d40f9a44e7bfeefb1c5ab8ad43785a77
#
_entry.id   d40f9a44e7bfeefb1c5ab8ad43785a77
#
_cell.length_a   1.000
_cell.length_b   1.000
_cell.length_c   1.000
_cell.angle_alpha   90.00
_cell.angle_beta   90.00
_cell.angle_gamma   90.00
#
_symmetry.space_group_name_H-M   'P 1'
#
loop_
_entity.id
_entity.type
_entity.pdbx_description
1 polymer ?
#
loop_
_entity_poly.entity_id
_entity_poly.type
_entity_poly.pdbx_seq_one_letter_code
_entity_poly.pdbx_strand_id
1 'polypeptide(L)'
;MDVVVPQLGESVIEARIARWVKHEGDSVAAGDVLVELETDKIDLEVSAESAGVLSKVARQDGEDVKVGELLGVIETGGQGAGVQGAGGKDQAPGASAPAQPEKPVQPVQPAQPARSTPTARKVAEEHGVDLAKISGTGDGGRVTRDDVEKHVAGSGQLAAGSTAAPSPVKQAVTPAPPASTPPPVAQAFRPAPGTRTEERIRMSKRRATIAKRLVEAQHTAAMLATFNEVDMTAVQALRARRKEAFQKAHGVNLGLSSFFVKAAVGALKLFPRINAEIQGDEMVLKHYYDVGIAVGASSGLVVPVLRNADRLTFWEIEGSIKDFAKRAEDGTLSLEEIKGGTFTITNGGVFGSLLSTPILNPPQVGILGLHKIEERPVAVGGQVVIRPMMYLALSYDHRMVDGLEAVQFLVKIKEFIEDPGHLLIEG
;
A
#
# COMPACT_ATOMS: atom_id res chain seq x y z
N MET A 1 -14.87 2.24 -36.82
CA MET A 1 -13.44 2.29 -36.52
C MET A 1 -13.16 1.35 -35.35
N ASP A 2 -12.17 0.48 -35.51
CA ASP A 2 -11.88 -0.53 -34.50
C ASP A 2 -10.96 0.07 -33.44
N VAL A 3 -11.33 -0.10 -32.17
CA VAL A 3 -10.49 0.24 -31.02
C VAL A 3 -9.72 -1.03 -30.64
N VAL A 4 -8.41 -0.99 -30.79
CA VAL A 4 -7.53 -2.15 -30.51
C VAL A 4 -6.57 -1.84 -29.38
N VAL A 5 -6.05 -2.88 -28.73
CA VAL A 5 -5.00 -2.76 -27.71
C VAL A 5 -3.74 -2.18 -28.36
N PRO A 6 -3.23 -1.01 -27.92
CA PRO A 6 -2.01 -0.43 -28.48
C PRO A 6 -0.77 -1.26 -28.15
N GLN A 7 0.36 -0.94 -28.79
CA GLN A 7 1.64 -1.53 -28.42
C GLN A 7 2.03 -1.04 -26.99
N LEU A 8 2.18 -1.99 -26.08
CA LEU A 8 2.39 -1.75 -24.65
C LEU A 8 3.90 -1.65 -24.26
N GLY A 9 4.81 -1.56 -25.25
CA GLY A 9 6.27 -1.58 -25.10
C GLY A 9 6.90 -2.95 -25.38
N GLU A 10 8.24 -3.02 -25.51
CA GLU A 10 8.96 -4.20 -26.00
C GLU A 10 8.81 -5.50 -25.18
N SER A 11 8.29 -5.45 -23.98
CA SER A 11 8.22 -6.62 -23.07
C SER A 11 6.83 -6.92 -22.49
N VAL A 12 5.78 -6.19 -22.90
CA VAL A 12 4.40 -6.40 -22.41
C VAL A 12 3.56 -6.98 -23.55
N ILE A 13 3.18 -8.26 -23.42
CA ILE A 13 2.46 -9.01 -24.46
C ILE A 13 0.95 -9.01 -24.23
N GLU A 14 0.51 -8.82 -22.97
CA GLU A 14 -0.89 -8.86 -22.57
C GLU A 14 -1.22 -7.83 -21.49
N ALA A 15 -2.46 -7.34 -21.52
CA ALA A 15 -3.03 -6.44 -20.53
C ALA A 15 -4.35 -7.00 -20.02
N ARG A 16 -4.89 -6.41 -18.96
CA ARG A 16 -6.23 -6.68 -18.46
C ARG A 16 -7.06 -5.40 -18.56
N ILE A 17 -8.30 -5.53 -18.97
CA ILE A 17 -9.25 -4.42 -18.91
C ILE A 17 -9.54 -4.15 -17.44
N ALA A 18 -9.06 -3.02 -16.92
CA ALA A 18 -9.31 -2.60 -15.54
C ALA A 18 -10.78 -2.13 -15.41
N ARG A 19 -11.17 -1.21 -16.27
CA ARG A 19 -12.56 -0.73 -16.40
C ARG A 19 -12.78 -0.01 -17.73
N TRP A 20 -14.02 -0.05 -18.21
CA TRP A 20 -14.49 0.84 -19.27
C TRP A 20 -14.94 2.17 -18.67
N VAL A 21 -14.41 3.28 -19.20
CA VAL A 21 -14.79 4.66 -18.84
C VAL A 21 -16.02 5.10 -19.63
N LYS A 22 -16.15 4.60 -20.87
CA LYS A 22 -17.30 4.82 -21.78
C LYS A 22 -18.02 3.50 -22.02
N HIS A 23 -19.34 3.55 -22.16
CA HIS A 23 -20.18 2.39 -22.35
C HIS A 23 -20.76 2.34 -23.77
N GLU A 24 -21.33 1.20 -24.19
CA GLU A 24 -22.00 1.07 -25.45
C GLU A 24 -23.13 2.10 -25.58
N GLY A 25 -23.13 2.86 -26.67
CA GLY A 25 -24.06 3.95 -26.92
C GLY A 25 -23.55 5.34 -26.53
N ASP A 26 -22.44 5.46 -25.83
CA ASP A 26 -21.86 6.75 -25.44
C ASP A 26 -21.22 7.46 -26.63
N SER A 27 -21.45 8.79 -26.71
CA SER A 27 -20.71 9.63 -27.65
C SER A 27 -19.28 9.91 -27.14
N VAL A 28 -18.33 9.82 -28.03
CA VAL A 28 -16.91 10.01 -27.74
C VAL A 28 -16.32 11.05 -28.68
N ALA A 29 -15.46 11.91 -28.15
CA ALA A 29 -14.64 12.83 -28.93
C ALA A 29 -13.27 12.20 -29.16
N ALA A 30 -12.55 12.67 -30.19
CA ALA A 30 -11.16 12.27 -30.40
C ALA A 30 -10.31 12.70 -29.17
N GLY A 31 -9.59 11.74 -28.60
CA GLY A 31 -8.80 11.90 -27.38
C GLY A 31 -9.52 11.54 -26.08
N ASP A 32 -10.84 11.26 -26.10
CA ASP A 32 -11.53 10.76 -24.90
C ASP A 32 -11.01 9.39 -24.50
N VAL A 33 -10.75 9.19 -23.19
CA VAL A 33 -10.38 7.89 -22.64
C VAL A 33 -11.57 6.96 -22.69
N LEU A 34 -11.41 5.80 -23.32
CA LEU A 34 -12.43 4.77 -23.50
C LEU A 34 -12.35 3.67 -22.46
N VAL A 35 -11.15 3.17 -22.24
CA VAL A 35 -10.90 2.02 -21.37
C VAL A 35 -9.51 2.14 -20.71
N GLU A 36 -9.44 1.73 -19.46
CA GLU A 36 -8.20 1.61 -18.70
C GLU A 36 -7.72 0.16 -18.76
N LEU A 37 -6.45 -0.03 -19.15
CA LEU A 37 -5.79 -1.32 -19.21
C LEU A 37 -4.75 -1.44 -18.11
N GLU A 38 -4.81 -2.50 -17.32
CA GLU A 38 -3.82 -2.86 -16.30
C GLU A 38 -2.81 -3.84 -16.88
N THR A 39 -1.51 -3.54 -16.73
CA THR A 39 -0.43 -4.48 -17.05
C THR A 39 0.32 -4.88 -15.77
N ASP A 40 1.31 -5.74 -15.91
CA ASP A 40 2.19 -6.13 -14.80
C ASP A 40 3.15 -5.01 -14.37
N LYS A 41 3.23 -3.90 -15.14
CA LYS A 41 4.19 -2.80 -14.92
C LYS A 41 3.56 -1.43 -14.77
N ILE A 42 2.62 -1.10 -15.65
CA ILE A 42 1.98 0.22 -15.72
C ILE A 42 0.50 0.06 -16.08
N ASP A 43 -0.29 1.03 -15.68
CA ASP A 43 -1.67 1.19 -16.13
C ASP A 43 -1.67 2.10 -17.37
N LEU A 44 -2.45 1.75 -18.37
CA LEU A 44 -2.52 2.43 -19.66
C LEU A 44 -3.96 2.80 -20.00
N GLU A 45 -4.15 4.02 -20.48
CA GLU A 45 -5.42 4.48 -20.98
C GLU A 45 -5.47 4.36 -22.51
N VAL A 46 -6.54 3.75 -23.03
CA VAL A 46 -6.80 3.72 -24.47
C VAL A 46 -7.83 4.79 -24.80
N SER A 47 -7.43 5.75 -25.63
CA SER A 47 -8.25 6.88 -26.03
C SER A 47 -8.83 6.68 -27.43
N ALA A 48 -9.97 7.33 -27.70
CA ALA A 48 -10.58 7.35 -29.02
C ALA A 48 -9.71 8.09 -30.02
N GLU A 49 -9.40 7.48 -31.16
CA GLU A 49 -8.68 8.14 -32.26
C GLU A 49 -9.57 9.09 -33.07
N SER A 50 -10.87 8.88 -33.05
CA SER A 50 -11.84 9.72 -33.78
C SER A 50 -13.15 9.90 -32.99
N ALA A 51 -13.84 11.01 -33.25
CA ALA A 51 -15.18 11.25 -32.71
C ALA A 51 -16.21 10.31 -33.30
N GLY A 52 -17.14 9.81 -32.48
CA GLY A 52 -18.21 8.91 -32.91
C GLY A 52 -19.09 8.45 -31.76
N VAL A 53 -19.71 7.31 -31.91
CA VAL A 53 -20.45 6.61 -30.85
C VAL A 53 -19.84 5.23 -30.67
N LEU A 54 -19.57 4.84 -29.43
CA LEU A 54 -19.09 3.49 -29.11
C LEU A 54 -20.22 2.48 -29.34
N SER A 55 -20.19 1.82 -30.48
CA SER A 55 -21.30 0.96 -30.92
C SER A 55 -21.26 -0.43 -30.32
N LYS A 56 -20.07 -0.91 -29.99
CA LYS A 56 -19.89 -2.24 -29.44
C LYS A 56 -18.64 -2.34 -28.55
N VAL A 57 -18.80 -2.96 -27.40
CA VAL A 57 -17.71 -3.41 -26.50
C VAL A 57 -17.47 -4.89 -26.73
N ALA A 58 -16.31 -5.27 -27.28
CA ALA A 58 -15.99 -6.65 -27.63
C ALA A 58 -15.42 -7.44 -26.43
N ARG A 59 -14.87 -6.74 -25.42
CA ARG A 59 -14.26 -7.33 -24.23
C ARG A 59 -14.74 -6.59 -22.99
N GLN A 60 -15.05 -7.33 -21.92
CA GLN A 60 -15.61 -6.77 -20.69
C GLN A 60 -14.51 -6.48 -19.63
N ASP A 61 -14.90 -5.72 -18.60
CA ASP A 61 -14.05 -5.46 -17.43
C ASP A 61 -13.53 -6.77 -16.81
N GLY A 62 -12.24 -6.77 -16.50
CA GLY A 62 -11.56 -7.92 -15.90
C GLY A 62 -11.10 -9.00 -16.88
N GLU A 63 -11.34 -8.87 -18.20
CA GLU A 63 -10.82 -9.80 -19.21
C GLU A 63 -9.36 -9.49 -19.56
N ASP A 64 -8.60 -10.55 -19.86
CA ASP A 64 -7.22 -10.45 -20.33
C ASP A 64 -7.23 -10.30 -21.86
N VAL A 65 -6.48 -9.33 -22.37
CA VAL A 65 -6.40 -8.99 -23.81
C VAL A 65 -4.94 -8.91 -24.27
N LYS A 66 -4.70 -9.22 -25.54
CA LYS A 66 -3.35 -9.16 -26.14
C LYS A 66 -3.18 -7.90 -26.97
N VAL A 67 -1.92 -7.51 -27.18
CA VAL A 67 -1.59 -6.40 -28.11
C VAL A 67 -2.19 -6.65 -29.49
N GLY A 68 -2.90 -5.64 -30.04
CA GLY A 68 -3.61 -5.71 -31.32
C GLY A 68 -4.99 -6.37 -31.25
N GLU A 69 -5.45 -6.83 -30.10
CA GLU A 69 -6.77 -7.43 -29.95
C GLU A 69 -7.86 -6.35 -29.94
N LEU A 70 -9.03 -6.66 -30.54
CA LEU A 70 -10.16 -5.75 -30.64
C LEU A 70 -10.82 -5.57 -29.27
N LEU A 71 -10.90 -4.33 -28.80
CA LEU A 71 -11.58 -3.94 -27.56
C LEU A 71 -13.01 -3.50 -27.81
N GLY A 72 -13.23 -2.71 -28.86
CA GLY A 72 -14.54 -2.17 -29.20
C GLY A 72 -14.58 -1.54 -30.59
N VAL A 73 -15.75 -1.05 -30.99
CA VAL A 73 -15.97 -0.43 -32.30
C VAL A 73 -16.63 0.93 -32.12
N ILE A 74 -16.04 1.98 -32.72
CA ILE A 74 -16.60 3.32 -32.79
C ILE A 74 -17.22 3.51 -34.19
N GLU A 75 -18.48 3.86 -34.25
CA GLU A 75 -19.15 4.27 -35.50
C GLU A 75 -18.96 5.77 -35.71
N THR A 76 -18.20 6.12 -36.74
CA THR A 76 -17.98 7.49 -37.18
C THR A 76 -19.03 7.83 -38.25
N GLY A 77 -20.01 8.66 -37.87
CA GLY A 77 -20.93 9.21 -38.84
C GLY A 77 -22.36 8.68 -38.78
N GLY A 78 -23.18 9.42 -38.13
CA GLY A 78 -24.66 9.40 -38.23
C GLY A 78 -25.14 10.75 -37.74
N GLN A 79 -25.47 11.67 -38.65
CA GLN A 79 -26.22 12.88 -38.33
C GLN A 79 -27.54 12.50 -37.65
N GLY A 80 -27.60 12.64 -36.35
CA GLY A 80 -28.83 12.54 -35.57
C GLY A 80 -29.60 13.83 -35.68
N ALA A 81 -30.85 13.66 -36.05
CA ALA A 81 -31.89 14.66 -36.27
C ALA A 81 -31.90 15.78 -35.18
N GLY A 82 -32.01 17.00 -35.69
CA GLY A 82 -32.15 18.20 -34.89
C GLY A 82 -33.45 18.30 -34.13
N VAL A 83 -33.39 19.00 -33.03
CA VAL A 83 -34.53 19.79 -32.52
C VAL A 83 -34.08 21.25 -32.49
N GLN A 84 -34.70 22.05 -33.36
CA GLN A 84 -34.62 23.51 -33.40
C GLN A 84 -35.33 24.11 -32.19
N GLY A 85 -34.78 25.21 -31.70
CA GLY A 85 -35.48 26.09 -30.77
C GLY A 85 -34.68 27.30 -30.38
N ALA A 86 -34.55 28.28 -31.29
CA ALA A 86 -34.60 29.75 -31.18
C ALA A 86 -34.11 30.39 -29.87
N GLY A 87 -33.00 31.17 -29.89
CA GLY A 87 -33.04 32.59 -30.31
C GLY A 87 -32.81 33.49 -29.11
N GLY A 88 -31.81 34.39 -29.20
CA GLY A 88 -31.80 35.68 -28.50
C GLY A 88 -30.57 36.05 -27.68
N LYS A 89 -29.59 36.55 -28.32
CA LYS A 89 -28.82 37.84 -28.16
C LYS A 89 -28.55 38.44 -26.80
N ASP A 90 -27.27 38.62 -26.58
CA ASP A 90 -26.53 39.87 -26.20
C ASP A 90 -26.45 40.36 -24.75
N GLN A 91 -25.22 40.64 -24.41
CA GLN A 91 -24.64 41.72 -23.62
C GLN A 91 -24.21 41.45 -22.16
N ALA A 92 -22.92 41.39 -21.98
CA ALA A 92 -22.24 41.89 -20.79
C ALA A 92 -22.12 43.43 -20.87
N PRO A 93 -21.62 44.22 -19.87
CA PRO A 93 -21.04 43.89 -18.58
C PRO A 93 -21.53 44.81 -17.41
N GLY A 94 -21.10 44.58 -16.20
CA GLY A 94 -21.23 45.60 -15.15
C GLY A 94 -20.94 45.09 -13.73
N ALA A 95 -19.86 45.57 -13.19
CA ALA A 95 -19.40 45.43 -11.81
C ALA A 95 -20.34 46.08 -10.79
N SER A 96 -20.45 45.54 -9.57
CA SER A 96 -20.32 46.29 -8.31
C SER A 96 -20.65 45.40 -7.07
N ALA A 97 -19.78 45.50 -6.08
CA ALA A 97 -19.88 44.95 -4.72
C ALA A 97 -20.84 45.82 -3.86
N PRO A 98 -20.87 45.63 -2.51
CA PRO A 98 -21.30 44.52 -1.68
C PRO A 98 -22.48 44.89 -0.75
N ALA A 99 -23.16 43.95 -0.18
CA ALA A 99 -24.11 44.20 0.90
C ALA A 99 -23.94 43.19 2.05
N GLN A 100 -23.94 43.73 3.24
CA GLN A 100 -23.75 43.15 4.55
C GLN A 100 -25.01 42.44 5.10
N PRO A 101 -25.00 41.92 6.35
CA PRO A 101 -25.37 40.57 6.70
C PRO A 101 -26.78 40.46 7.36
N GLU A 102 -27.45 39.36 7.19
CA GLU A 102 -28.62 39.01 7.96
C GLU A 102 -28.28 38.08 9.12
N LYS A 103 -28.97 38.33 10.24
CA LYS A 103 -28.81 37.77 11.58
C LYS A 103 -29.15 36.28 11.65
N PRO A 104 -28.62 35.59 12.71
CA PRO A 104 -28.66 34.14 12.79
C PRO A 104 -29.99 33.61 13.31
N VAL A 105 -30.46 32.54 12.66
CA VAL A 105 -31.49 31.66 13.17
C VAL A 105 -30.86 30.72 14.20
N GLN A 106 -31.44 30.66 15.41
CA GLN A 106 -30.97 29.81 16.49
C GLN A 106 -30.99 28.34 16.13
N PRO A 107 -29.91 27.58 16.42
CA PRO A 107 -29.92 26.14 16.21
C PRO A 107 -30.71 25.43 17.32
N VAL A 108 -31.59 24.52 16.90
CA VAL A 108 -32.24 23.53 17.76
C VAL A 108 -31.13 22.70 18.44
N GLN A 109 -31.16 22.67 19.78
CA GLN A 109 -30.19 21.92 20.58
C GLN A 109 -30.26 20.43 20.25
N PRO A 110 -29.15 19.77 19.90
CA PRO A 110 -29.10 18.32 19.83
C PRO A 110 -29.14 17.74 21.24
N ALA A 111 -29.90 16.66 21.42
CA ALA A 111 -29.99 15.89 22.64
C ALA A 111 -28.60 15.59 23.22
N GLN A 112 -28.41 15.81 24.51
CA GLN A 112 -27.13 15.58 25.18
C GLN A 112 -26.70 14.12 25.02
N PRO A 113 -25.47 13.84 24.61
CA PRO A 113 -24.98 12.48 24.51
C PRO A 113 -24.93 11.84 25.90
N ALA A 114 -25.41 10.60 26.02
CA ALA A 114 -25.36 9.82 27.25
C ALA A 114 -23.97 9.87 27.88
N ARG A 115 -23.89 10.21 29.18
CA ARG A 115 -22.61 10.26 29.90
C ARG A 115 -22.02 8.85 29.97
N SER A 116 -20.95 8.59 29.22
CA SER A 116 -20.28 7.30 29.17
C SER A 116 -18.76 7.45 29.29
N THR A 117 -18.10 6.41 29.79
CA THR A 117 -16.62 6.38 29.83
C THR A 117 -16.02 6.18 28.45
N PRO A 118 -14.78 6.65 28.17
CA PRO A 118 -14.12 6.43 26.88
C PRO A 118 -13.99 4.95 26.50
N THR A 119 -13.78 4.09 27.49
CA THR A 119 -13.70 2.64 27.33
C THR A 119 -15.07 2.01 27.01
N ALA A 120 -16.15 2.49 27.63
CA ALA A 120 -17.51 2.05 27.32
C ALA A 120 -17.93 2.40 25.90
N ARG A 121 -17.52 3.56 25.37
CA ARG A 121 -17.78 3.97 23.98
C ARG A 121 -17.12 3.03 22.98
N LYS A 122 -15.85 2.69 23.23
CA LYS A 122 -15.09 1.81 22.35
C LYS A 122 -15.69 0.41 22.28
N VAL A 123 -16.09 -0.15 23.42
CA VAL A 123 -16.72 -1.49 23.47
C VAL A 123 -18.13 -1.48 22.88
N ALA A 124 -18.91 -0.40 23.08
CA ALA A 124 -20.22 -0.24 22.47
C ALA A 124 -20.14 -0.13 20.93
N GLU A 125 -19.14 0.57 20.41
CA GLU A 125 -18.87 0.70 18.98
C GLU A 125 -18.42 -0.65 18.38
N GLU A 126 -17.57 -1.39 19.08
CA GLU A 126 -17.07 -2.72 18.67
C GLU A 126 -18.20 -3.77 18.59
N HIS A 127 -19.19 -3.67 19.48
CA HIS A 127 -20.34 -4.59 19.52
C HIS A 127 -21.63 -4.02 18.88
N GLY A 128 -21.60 -2.83 18.30
CA GLY A 128 -22.73 -2.22 17.61
C GLY A 128 -23.92 -1.87 18.55
N VAL A 129 -23.65 -1.57 19.83
CA VAL A 129 -24.66 -1.35 20.86
C VAL A 129 -24.88 0.15 21.09
N ASP A 130 -26.15 0.57 21.11
CA ASP A 130 -26.54 1.96 21.36
C ASP A 130 -26.47 2.27 22.85
N LEU A 131 -25.54 3.14 23.25
CA LEU A 131 -25.31 3.56 24.62
C LEU A 131 -26.53 4.26 25.29
N ALA A 132 -27.43 4.78 24.47
CA ALA A 132 -28.67 5.42 24.99
C ALA A 132 -29.66 4.40 25.61
N LYS A 133 -29.48 3.10 25.27
CA LYS A 133 -30.33 1.99 25.75
C LYS A 133 -29.74 1.26 26.95
N ILE A 134 -28.58 1.67 27.45
CA ILE A 134 -27.88 1.03 28.56
C ILE A 134 -27.98 1.92 29.77
N SER A 135 -28.49 1.35 30.90
CA SER A 135 -28.50 2.03 32.19
C SER A 135 -27.11 1.98 32.82
N GLY A 136 -26.47 3.16 33.01
CA GLY A 136 -25.13 3.24 33.57
C GLY A 136 -25.13 3.03 35.09
N THR A 137 -24.24 2.17 35.60
CA THR A 137 -24.02 1.91 37.04
C THR A 137 -22.84 2.69 37.61
N GLY A 138 -22.10 3.47 36.82
CA GLY A 138 -20.97 4.28 37.24
C GLY A 138 -21.39 5.56 38.00
N ASP A 139 -20.39 6.22 38.61
CA ASP A 139 -20.58 7.41 39.43
C ASP A 139 -21.30 8.52 38.64
N GLY A 140 -22.43 8.99 39.18
CA GLY A 140 -23.32 9.94 38.52
C GLY A 140 -24.14 9.39 37.36
N GLY A 141 -24.45 8.06 37.31
CA GLY A 141 -25.25 7.44 36.27
C GLY A 141 -24.49 7.25 34.94
N ARG A 142 -23.17 7.21 34.97
CA ARG A 142 -22.31 7.06 33.79
C ARG A 142 -22.24 5.60 33.35
N VAL A 143 -22.40 5.36 32.05
CA VAL A 143 -22.26 4.01 31.47
C VAL A 143 -20.80 3.59 31.50
N THR A 144 -20.52 2.45 32.13
CA THR A 144 -19.18 1.85 32.25
C THR A 144 -19.02 0.71 31.25
N ARG A 145 -17.78 0.20 31.06
CA ARG A 145 -17.47 -0.94 30.23
C ARG A 145 -18.28 -2.17 30.62
N ASP A 146 -18.35 -2.44 31.94
CA ASP A 146 -19.06 -3.61 32.47
C ASP A 146 -20.57 -3.57 32.18
N ASP A 147 -21.19 -2.37 32.09
CA ASP A 147 -22.59 -2.23 31.73
C ASP A 147 -22.83 -2.63 30.26
N VAL A 148 -21.92 -2.27 29.38
CA VAL A 148 -21.99 -2.63 27.96
C VAL A 148 -21.79 -4.14 27.78
N GLU A 149 -20.79 -4.73 28.44
CA GLU A 149 -20.52 -6.18 28.38
C GLU A 149 -21.66 -7.01 28.95
N LYS A 150 -22.29 -6.58 30.04
CA LYS A 150 -23.51 -7.23 30.60
C LYS A 150 -24.69 -7.13 29.66
N HIS A 151 -24.87 -6.01 28.98
CA HIS A 151 -25.96 -5.83 28.02
C HIS A 151 -25.77 -6.74 26.79
N VAL A 152 -24.56 -6.88 26.31
CA VAL A 152 -24.18 -7.81 25.21
C VAL A 152 -24.39 -9.27 25.63
N ALA A 153 -23.97 -9.64 26.85
CA ALA A 153 -24.15 -11.00 27.38
C ALA A 153 -25.63 -11.35 27.65
N GLY A 154 -26.43 -10.37 28.08
CA GLY A 154 -27.87 -10.57 28.33
C GLY A 154 -28.74 -10.69 27.08
N SER A 155 -28.30 -10.14 25.96
CA SER A 155 -29.00 -10.28 24.66
C SER A 155 -28.76 -11.62 23.95
N GLY A 156 -27.82 -12.43 24.45
CA GLY A 156 -27.50 -13.78 23.92
C GLY A 156 -28.21 -14.96 24.56
N GLN A 157 -29.09 -14.75 25.54
CA GLN A 157 -29.66 -15.83 26.37
C GLN A 157 -31.17 -16.03 26.18
N LEU A 158 -31.59 -16.31 24.93
CA LEU A 158 -32.89 -16.87 24.62
C LEU A 158 -32.78 -17.84 23.42
N ALA A 159 -32.23 -19.02 23.65
CA ALA A 159 -32.54 -20.27 22.92
C ALA A 159 -31.58 -21.40 23.34
N ALA A 160 -31.85 -22.04 24.44
CA ALA A 160 -31.36 -23.41 24.70
C ALA A 160 -32.40 -24.15 25.57
N GLY A 161 -33.12 -25.00 24.95
CA GLY A 161 -34.08 -25.89 25.61
C GLY A 161 -34.44 -27.12 24.78
N SER A 162 -33.90 -28.25 25.23
CA SER A 162 -34.45 -29.61 25.20
C SER A 162 -34.23 -30.54 24.02
N THR A 163 -33.31 -31.46 24.22
CA THR A 163 -33.31 -32.96 24.11
C THR A 163 -34.33 -33.65 23.20
N ALA A 164 -33.88 -34.52 22.30
CA ALA A 164 -34.05 -35.95 22.22
C ALA A 164 -33.87 -36.48 20.78
N ALA A 165 -33.01 -37.47 20.63
CA ALA A 165 -32.95 -38.31 19.43
C ALA A 165 -34.11 -39.35 19.50
N PRO A 166 -34.59 -39.84 18.34
CA PRO A 166 -34.30 -41.24 18.01
C PRO A 166 -34.07 -41.53 16.50
N SER A 167 -33.53 -42.72 16.31
CA SER A 167 -33.03 -43.41 15.13
C SER A 167 -34.06 -43.76 14.02
N PRO A 168 -33.65 -44.48 12.95
CA PRO A 168 -33.99 -44.17 11.56
C PRO A 168 -35.11 -45.04 10.97
N VAL A 169 -35.84 -44.51 9.99
CA VAL A 169 -36.75 -45.31 9.15
C VAL A 169 -36.39 -45.13 7.68
N LYS A 170 -36.05 -46.27 7.05
CA LYS A 170 -35.94 -46.44 5.59
C LYS A 170 -37.31 -46.31 4.95
N GLN A 171 -37.46 -45.52 3.90
CA GLN A 171 -38.49 -45.74 2.92
C GLN A 171 -38.02 -45.48 1.46
N ALA A 172 -38.62 -46.27 0.59
CA ALA A 172 -38.20 -46.62 -0.74
C ALA A 172 -38.43 -45.53 -1.79
N VAL A 173 -37.59 -45.61 -2.80
CA VAL A 173 -37.56 -44.76 -4.01
C VAL A 173 -38.60 -45.24 -5.01
N THR A 174 -39.38 -44.30 -5.58
CA THR A 174 -40.12 -44.51 -6.84
C THR A 174 -39.77 -43.34 -7.81
N PRO A 175 -39.40 -43.61 -9.07
CA PRO A 175 -38.97 -42.58 -9.98
C PRO A 175 -40.14 -41.91 -10.70
N ALA A 176 -40.11 -40.57 -10.77
CA ALA A 176 -41.02 -39.78 -11.60
C ALA A 176 -40.29 -39.24 -12.87
N PRO A 177 -41.02 -38.97 -13.97
CA PRO A 177 -40.45 -38.75 -15.29
C PRO A 177 -39.84 -37.35 -15.45
N PRO A 178 -39.03 -37.12 -16.52
CA PRO A 178 -38.19 -35.90 -16.64
C PRO A 178 -39.00 -34.69 -17.08
N ALA A 179 -38.94 -33.63 -16.29
CA ALA A 179 -39.44 -32.34 -16.65
C ALA A 179 -38.35 -31.51 -17.34
N SER A 180 -38.73 -30.89 -18.45
CA SER A 180 -37.91 -30.01 -19.29
C SER A 180 -37.31 -28.83 -18.52
N THR A 181 -36.03 -28.65 -18.65
CA THR A 181 -35.25 -27.53 -18.10
C THR A 181 -35.56 -26.21 -18.81
N PRO A 182 -35.94 -25.14 -18.09
CA PRO A 182 -35.84 -23.79 -18.61
C PRO A 182 -34.40 -23.27 -18.53
N PRO A 183 -34.01 -22.29 -19.39
CA PRO A 183 -32.63 -21.77 -19.43
C PRO A 183 -32.28 -21.06 -18.12
N PRO A 184 -31.00 -21.04 -17.73
CA PRO A 184 -30.58 -20.44 -16.47
C PRO A 184 -30.67 -18.91 -16.54
N VAL A 185 -31.67 -18.38 -15.86
CA VAL A 185 -31.71 -16.97 -15.49
C VAL A 185 -30.68 -16.82 -14.37
N ALA A 186 -29.72 -15.93 -14.57
CA ALA A 186 -28.74 -15.57 -13.54
C ALA A 186 -29.48 -15.03 -12.30
N GLN A 187 -29.74 -15.92 -11.34
CA GLN A 187 -30.28 -15.52 -10.06
C GLN A 187 -29.14 -14.85 -9.26
N ALA A 188 -29.27 -13.54 -9.03
CA ALA A 188 -28.47 -12.83 -8.07
C ALA A 188 -28.55 -13.60 -6.72
N PHE A 189 -27.43 -14.11 -6.28
CA PHE A 189 -27.29 -14.87 -5.04
C PHE A 189 -27.61 -13.93 -3.86
N ARG A 190 -28.81 -14.00 -3.32
CA ARG A 190 -29.14 -13.39 -2.03
C ARG A 190 -28.73 -14.41 -0.95
N PRO A 191 -27.73 -14.10 -0.11
CA PRO A 191 -27.37 -14.99 0.98
C PRO A 191 -28.53 -15.10 1.98
N ALA A 192 -28.82 -16.32 2.43
CA ALA A 192 -29.82 -16.56 3.46
C ALA A 192 -29.36 -15.95 4.80
N PRO A 193 -30.28 -15.41 5.62
CA PRO A 193 -29.94 -14.87 6.94
C PRO A 193 -29.30 -15.94 7.81
N GLY A 194 -28.04 -15.70 8.27
CA GLY A 194 -27.30 -16.61 9.15
C GLY A 194 -26.15 -17.37 8.49
N THR A 195 -25.92 -17.26 7.18
CA THR A 195 -24.71 -17.81 6.53
C THR A 195 -23.56 -16.80 6.63
N ARG A 196 -22.35 -17.30 6.94
CA ARG A 196 -21.13 -16.51 6.83
C ARG A 196 -21.01 -16.02 5.40
N THR A 197 -20.96 -14.71 5.21
CA THR A 197 -20.78 -14.09 3.88
C THR A 197 -19.30 -14.14 3.53
N GLU A 198 -18.99 -14.70 2.36
CA GLU A 198 -17.65 -14.68 1.74
C GLU A 198 -17.71 -13.85 0.48
N GLU A 199 -16.77 -12.95 0.31
CA GLU A 199 -16.58 -12.16 -0.90
C GLU A 199 -15.35 -12.68 -1.64
N ARG A 200 -15.47 -12.95 -2.94
CA ARG A 200 -14.37 -13.39 -3.79
C ARG A 200 -13.95 -12.23 -4.68
N ILE A 201 -12.80 -11.64 -4.35
CA ILE A 201 -12.21 -10.56 -5.12
C ILE A 201 -11.01 -11.11 -5.91
N ARG A 202 -11.00 -10.90 -7.22
CA ARG A 202 -9.86 -11.29 -8.07
C ARG A 202 -8.69 -10.33 -7.80
N MET A 203 -7.48 -10.88 -7.62
CA MET A 203 -6.28 -10.04 -7.48
C MET A 203 -6.00 -9.29 -8.80
N SER A 204 -5.56 -8.03 -8.68
CA SER A 204 -5.03 -7.28 -9.81
C SER A 204 -3.80 -7.97 -10.40
N LYS A 205 -3.48 -7.73 -11.68
CA LYS A 205 -2.27 -8.30 -12.33
C LYS A 205 -0.99 -7.92 -11.59
N ARG A 206 -0.89 -6.65 -11.21
CA ARG A 206 0.23 -6.13 -10.40
C ARG A 206 0.36 -6.89 -9.08
N ARG A 207 -0.73 -7.09 -8.33
CA ARG A 207 -0.71 -7.85 -7.07
C ARG A 207 -0.32 -9.31 -7.29
N ALA A 208 -0.80 -9.95 -8.33
CA ALA A 208 -0.44 -11.32 -8.69
C ALA A 208 1.06 -11.45 -9.03
N THR A 209 1.61 -10.50 -9.80
CA THR A 209 3.04 -10.44 -10.12
C THR A 209 3.89 -10.24 -8.86
N ILE A 210 3.50 -9.32 -7.98
CA ILE A 210 4.19 -9.11 -6.69
C ILE A 210 4.18 -10.39 -5.86
N ALA A 211 3.03 -11.06 -5.73
CA ALA A 211 2.90 -12.30 -4.97
C ALA A 211 3.83 -13.39 -5.52
N LYS A 212 3.87 -13.57 -6.85
CA LYS A 212 4.78 -14.52 -7.50
C LYS A 212 6.24 -14.21 -7.20
N ARG A 213 6.67 -12.95 -7.36
CA ARG A 213 8.06 -12.53 -7.10
C ARG A 213 8.48 -12.71 -5.64
N LEU A 214 7.60 -12.43 -4.68
CA LEU A 214 7.89 -12.62 -3.26
C LEU A 214 8.09 -14.09 -2.91
N VAL A 215 7.26 -14.98 -3.45
CA VAL A 215 7.39 -16.44 -3.26
C VAL A 215 8.68 -16.93 -3.92
N GLU A 216 8.97 -16.48 -5.14
CA GLU A 216 10.19 -16.82 -5.87
C GLU A 216 11.46 -16.39 -5.09
N ALA A 217 11.47 -15.17 -4.54
CA ALA A 217 12.57 -14.67 -3.72
C ALA A 217 12.85 -15.57 -2.50
N GLN A 218 11.80 -16.04 -1.83
CA GLN A 218 11.94 -16.95 -0.67
C GLN A 218 12.38 -18.37 -1.07
N HIS A 219 12.01 -18.85 -2.24
CA HIS A 219 12.38 -20.19 -2.71
C HIS A 219 13.78 -20.25 -3.32
N THR A 220 14.27 -19.15 -3.88
CA THR A 220 15.58 -19.12 -4.58
C THR A 220 16.75 -18.77 -3.66
N ALA A 221 16.50 -18.21 -2.49
CA ALA A 221 17.53 -17.83 -1.53
C ALA A 221 17.49 -18.71 -0.28
N ALA A 222 18.66 -19.05 0.28
CA ALA A 222 18.79 -19.59 1.63
C ALA A 222 18.68 -18.42 2.63
N MET A 223 17.47 -17.87 2.75
CA MET A 223 17.24 -16.62 3.47
C MET A 223 17.36 -16.81 4.97
N LEU A 224 18.23 -16.04 5.62
CA LEU A 224 18.37 -15.94 7.05
C LEU A 224 18.29 -14.46 7.47
N ALA A 225 17.96 -14.21 8.75
CA ALA A 225 17.93 -12.87 9.31
C ALA A 225 18.73 -12.81 10.61
N THR A 226 19.43 -11.70 10.79
CA THR A 226 20.08 -11.34 12.08
C THR A 226 19.59 -9.96 12.51
N PHE A 227 19.65 -9.70 13.82
CA PHE A 227 19.12 -8.49 14.41
C PHE A 227 20.14 -7.83 15.32
N ASN A 228 20.06 -6.51 15.42
CA ASN A 228 20.78 -5.74 16.41
C ASN A 228 19.91 -4.57 16.89
N GLU A 229 20.24 -3.99 18.02
CA GLU A 229 19.62 -2.76 18.49
C GLU A 229 20.63 -1.62 18.48
N VAL A 230 20.15 -0.41 18.18
CA VAL A 230 20.97 0.78 18.06
C VAL A 230 20.42 1.93 18.90
N ASP A 231 21.30 2.62 19.62
CA ASP A 231 20.98 3.85 20.33
C ASP A 231 20.97 5.04 19.36
N MET A 232 19.80 5.63 19.18
CA MET A 232 19.58 6.75 18.24
C MET A 232 19.93 8.12 18.84
N THR A 233 20.41 8.20 20.07
CA THR A 233 20.63 9.45 20.80
C THR A 233 21.56 10.41 20.03
N ALA A 234 22.71 9.92 19.53
CA ALA A 234 23.70 10.76 18.88
C ALA A 234 23.19 11.34 17.54
N VAL A 235 22.59 10.48 16.70
CA VAL A 235 22.00 10.92 15.42
C VAL A 235 20.83 11.86 15.65
N GLN A 236 19.94 11.60 16.61
CA GLN A 236 18.82 12.50 16.91
C GLN A 236 19.30 13.86 17.43
N ALA A 237 20.29 13.89 18.30
CA ALA A 237 20.89 15.12 18.82
C ALA A 237 21.59 15.92 17.71
N LEU A 238 22.34 15.25 16.81
CA LEU A 238 22.94 15.87 15.65
C LEU A 238 21.89 16.47 14.72
N ARG A 239 20.85 15.70 14.40
CA ARG A 239 19.72 16.12 13.57
C ARG A 239 19.01 17.33 14.19
N ALA A 240 18.70 17.30 15.47
CA ALA A 240 18.03 18.42 16.17
C ALA A 240 18.84 19.73 16.07
N ARG A 241 20.17 19.66 16.28
CA ARG A 241 21.08 20.83 16.17
C ARG A 241 21.20 21.38 14.76
N ARG A 242 21.08 20.56 13.70
CA ARG A 242 21.36 20.94 12.31
C ARG A 242 20.11 21.11 11.45
N LYS A 243 18.96 20.63 11.89
CA LYS A 243 17.71 20.56 11.11
C LYS A 243 17.35 21.88 10.41
N GLU A 244 17.33 23.00 11.14
CA GLU A 244 16.90 24.30 10.60
C GLU A 244 17.90 24.86 9.59
N ALA A 245 19.21 24.82 9.93
CA ALA A 245 20.26 25.30 9.04
C ALA A 245 20.33 24.45 7.76
N PHE A 246 20.14 23.15 7.87
CA PHE A 246 20.13 22.22 6.75
C PHE A 246 18.95 22.49 5.81
N GLN A 247 17.75 22.64 6.37
CA GLN A 247 16.55 22.95 5.59
C GLN A 247 16.66 24.30 4.88
N LYS A 248 17.22 25.32 5.58
CA LYS A 248 17.44 26.66 4.99
C LYS A 248 18.45 26.61 3.84
N ALA A 249 19.50 25.80 3.96
CA ALA A 249 20.56 25.71 2.96
C ALA A 249 20.15 24.87 1.72
N HIS A 250 19.39 23.80 1.92
CA HIS A 250 19.16 22.79 0.87
C HIS A 250 17.69 22.59 0.49
N GLY A 251 16.73 23.24 1.15
CA GLY A 251 15.29 23.12 0.84
C GLY A 251 14.64 21.77 1.20
N VAL A 252 15.42 20.87 1.80
CA VAL A 252 14.94 19.53 2.23
C VAL A 252 15.19 19.33 3.72
N ASN A 253 14.38 18.50 4.35
CA ASN A 253 14.56 18.15 5.76
C ASN A 253 15.71 17.15 5.93
N LEU A 254 16.50 17.30 6.98
CA LEU A 254 17.46 16.26 7.40
C LEU A 254 16.69 15.09 8.04
N GLY A 255 16.47 14.03 7.28
CA GLY A 255 15.83 12.80 7.72
C GLY A 255 16.80 11.84 8.42
N LEU A 256 16.32 10.66 8.79
CA LEU A 256 17.15 9.57 9.29
C LEU A 256 17.65 8.67 8.17
N SER A 257 16.97 8.66 7.04
CA SER A 257 17.28 7.76 5.91
C SER A 257 18.68 7.99 5.36
N SER A 258 19.12 9.24 5.23
CA SER A 258 20.46 9.58 4.75
C SER A 258 21.56 9.05 5.66
N PHE A 259 21.37 9.05 6.98
CA PHE A 259 22.31 8.44 7.91
C PHE A 259 22.43 6.94 7.71
N PHE A 260 21.31 6.25 7.56
CA PHE A 260 21.31 4.80 7.33
C PHE A 260 21.84 4.43 5.96
N VAL A 261 21.57 5.21 4.91
CA VAL A 261 22.17 5.01 3.59
C VAL A 261 23.70 5.12 3.67
N LYS A 262 24.20 6.17 4.32
CA LYS A 262 25.67 6.36 4.50
C LYS A 262 26.29 5.27 5.36
N ALA A 263 25.64 4.89 6.46
CA ALA A 263 26.12 3.81 7.32
C ALA A 263 26.13 2.46 6.58
N ALA A 264 25.08 2.17 5.79
CA ALA A 264 25.02 0.96 4.98
C ALA A 264 26.12 0.94 3.91
N VAL A 265 26.34 2.04 3.19
CA VAL A 265 27.42 2.15 2.20
C VAL A 265 28.79 1.96 2.84
N GLY A 266 29.04 2.60 3.99
CA GLY A 266 30.29 2.40 4.73
C GLY A 266 30.50 0.94 5.13
N ALA A 267 29.47 0.27 5.61
CA ALA A 267 29.53 -1.16 5.95
C ALA A 267 29.67 -2.05 4.71
N LEU A 268 28.99 -1.75 3.59
CA LEU A 268 29.12 -2.52 2.34
C LEU A 268 30.54 -2.49 1.76
N LYS A 269 31.27 -1.38 1.93
CA LYS A 269 32.68 -1.29 1.55
C LYS A 269 33.57 -2.27 2.31
N LEU A 270 33.26 -2.54 3.59
CA LEU A 270 33.97 -3.46 4.46
C LEU A 270 33.54 -4.92 4.27
N PHE A 271 32.30 -5.14 3.85
CA PHE A 271 31.69 -6.46 3.67
C PHE A 271 31.16 -6.64 2.23
N PRO A 272 32.04 -6.75 1.22
CA PRO A 272 31.68 -6.69 -0.19
C PRO A 272 30.76 -7.83 -0.66
N ARG A 273 30.74 -8.99 0.02
CA ARG A 273 29.83 -10.09 -0.32
C ARG A 273 28.35 -9.75 -0.11
N ILE A 274 28.06 -8.79 0.79
CA ILE A 274 26.69 -8.32 1.02
C ILE A 274 26.23 -7.39 -0.12
N ASN A 275 27.18 -6.83 -0.90
CA ASN A 275 26.94 -6.03 -2.10
C ASN A 275 27.21 -6.83 -3.38
N ALA A 276 26.63 -8.00 -3.50
CA ALA A 276 26.92 -8.94 -4.57
C ALA A 276 25.65 -9.62 -5.11
N GLU A 277 25.82 -10.45 -6.12
CA GLU A 277 24.74 -11.32 -6.62
C GLU A 277 25.32 -12.68 -7.08
N ILE A 278 24.44 -13.68 -7.15
CA ILE A 278 24.80 -15.01 -7.66
C ILE A 278 24.41 -15.07 -9.14
N GLN A 279 25.37 -15.41 -9.99
CA GLN A 279 25.16 -15.70 -11.40
C GLN A 279 25.68 -17.10 -11.72
N GLY A 280 24.77 -18.07 -11.86
CA GLY A 280 25.15 -19.49 -12.03
C GLY A 280 25.86 -20.01 -10.78
N ASP A 281 27.14 -20.34 -10.92
CA ASP A 281 28.06 -20.77 -9.88
C ASP A 281 29.08 -19.71 -9.45
N GLU A 282 28.92 -18.48 -9.98
CA GLU A 282 29.82 -17.36 -9.70
C GLU A 282 29.20 -16.37 -8.70
N MET A 283 30.05 -15.78 -7.85
CA MET A 283 29.76 -14.61 -7.04
C MET A 283 30.21 -13.34 -7.76
N VAL A 284 29.29 -12.46 -8.10
CA VAL A 284 29.58 -11.18 -8.74
C VAL A 284 29.59 -10.08 -7.70
N LEU A 285 30.78 -9.71 -7.22
CA LEU A 285 30.99 -8.60 -6.28
C LEU A 285 30.87 -7.28 -7.02
N LYS A 286 30.02 -6.36 -6.50
CA LYS A 286 29.78 -5.05 -7.10
C LYS A 286 30.55 -3.97 -6.35
N HIS A 287 31.42 -3.25 -7.06
CA HIS A 287 32.22 -2.16 -6.50
C HIS A 287 31.58 -0.78 -6.74
N TYR A 288 30.27 -0.77 -6.84
CA TYR A 288 29.40 0.41 -6.88
C TYR A 288 28.21 0.17 -5.94
N TYR A 289 27.60 1.24 -5.44
CA TYR A 289 26.62 1.16 -4.37
C TYR A 289 25.31 1.81 -4.82
N ASP A 290 24.46 1.02 -5.45
CA ASP A 290 23.13 1.43 -5.91
C ASP A 290 22.10 0.93 -4.90
N VAL A 291 21.67 1.83 -4.02
CA VAL A 291 20.84 1.46 -2.86
C VAL A 291 19.36 1.64 -3.17
N GLY A 292 18.61 0.54 -3.17
CA GLY A 292 17.17 0.56 -3.25
C GLY A 292 16.54 1.07 -1.96
N ILE A 293 15.60 1.98 -2.06
CA ILE A 293 14.83 2.50 -0.92
C ILE A 293 13.39 2.08 -1.06
N ALA A 294 12.90 1.28 -0.11
CA ALA A 294 11.51 0.86 -0.13
C ALA A 294 10.58 2.02 0.23
N VAL A 295 9.70 2.39 -0.69
CA VAL A 295 8.74 3.48 -0.55
C VAL A 295 7.32 2.92 -0.69
N GLY A 296 6.46 3.26 0.27
CA GLY A 296 5.03 2.91 0.21
C GLY A 296 4.28 3.88 -0.65
N ALA A 297 3.40 3.37 -1.50
CA ALA A 297 2.41 4.12 -2.27
C ALA A 297 1.04 3.47 -2.13
N SER A 298 -0.03 4.18 -2.48
CA SER A 298 -1.42 3.66 -2.46
C SER A 298 -1.55 2.36 -3.28
N SER A 299 -0.80 2.25 -4.36
CA SER A 299 -0.74 1.08 -5.24
C SER A 299 0.12 -0.07 -4.71
N GLY A 300 0.82 0.09 -3.59
CA GLY A 300 1.69 -0.90 -2.96
C GLY A 300 3.13 -0.41 -2.72
N LEU A 301 4.03 -1.33 -2.38
CA LEU A 301 5.43 -1.03 -2.14
C LEU A 301 6.22 -1.02 -3.45
N VAL A 302 7.04 0.01 -3.66
CA VAL A 302 8.02 0.10 -4.76
C VAL A 302 9.40 0.38 -4.19
N VAL A 303 10.46 -0.01 -4.93
CA VAL A 303 11.85 0.12 -4.47
C VAL A 303 12.68 0.87 -5.52
N PRO A 304 12.55 2.21 -5.62
CA PRO A 304 13.44 3.01 -6.45
C PRO A 304 14.87 2.97 -5.94
N VAL A 305 15.83 3.23 -6.82
CA VAL A 305 17.26 3.03 -6.57
C VAL A 305 18.03 4.36 -6.57
N LEU A 306 18.66 4.65 -5.44
CA LEU A 306 19.67 5.71 -5.32
C LEU A 306 20.96 5.23 -5.99
N ARG A 307 21.28 5.79 -7.16
CA ARG A 307 22.49 5.44 -7.90
C ARG A 307 23.73 6.06 -7.28
N ASN A 308 24.82 5.29 -7.22
CA ASN A 308 26.09 5.73 -6.66
C ASN A 308 25.94 6.41 -5.29
N ALA A 309 25.22 5.77 -4.37
CA ALA A 309 24.86 6.32 -3.07
C ALA A 309 26.09 6.69 -2.20
N ASP A 310 27.26 6.12 -2.49
CA ASP A 310 28.56 6.48 -1.89
C ASP A 310 28.95 7.94 -2.19
N ARG A 311 28.60 8.45 -3.37
CA ARG A 311 28.95 9.81 -3.83
C ARG A 311 27.93 10.86 -3.47
N LEU A 312 26.68 10.45 -3.16
CA LEU A 312 25.61 11.39 -2.82
C LEU A 312 25.83 12.03 -1.46
N THR A 313 25.54 13.29 -1.36
CA THR A 313 25.48 14.03 -0.09
C THR A 313 24.19 13.71 0.67
N PHE A 314 24.12 14.08 1.95
CA PHE A 314 22.90 13.89 2.76
C PHE A 314 21.68 14.60 2.14
N TRP A 315 21.85 15.80 1.59
CA TRP A 315 20.72 16.53 0.99
C TRP A 315 20.26 15.94 -0.34
N GLU A 316 21.16 15.38 -1.15
CA GLU A 316 20.80 14.65 -2.38
C GLU A 316 20.04 13.37 -2.07
N ILE A 317 20.48 12.62 -1.07
CA ILE A 317 19.78 11.40 -0.62
C ILE A 317 18.36 11.74 -0.14
N GLU A 318 18.21 12.72 0.76
CA GLU A 318 16.89 13.11 1.28
C GLU A 318 15.98 13.70 0.20
N GLY A 319 16.56 14.50 -0.73
CA GLY A 319 15.85 15.06 -1.88
C GLY A 319 15.33 13.97 -2.81
N SER A 320 16.19 13.00 -3.16
CA SER A 320 15.82 11.86 -4.01
C SER A 320 14.75 10.98 -3.37
N ILE A 321 14.87 10.69 -2.07
CA ILE A 321 13.86 9.87 -1.36
C ILE A 321 12.51 10.60 -1.35
N LYS A 322 12.50 11.91 -1.14
CA LYS A 322 11.27 12.71 -1.19
C LYS A 322 10.65 12.71 -2.59
N ASP A 323 11.46 12.84 -3.64
CA ASP A 323 11.01 12.78 -5.03
C ASP A 323 10.46 11.40 -5.36
N PHE A 324 11.17 10.34 -5.01
CA PHE A 324 10.71 8.96 -5.18
C PHE A 324 9.36 8.69 -4.49
N ALA A 325 9.18 9.19 -3.25
CA ALA A 325 7.92 9.03 -2.54
C ALA A 325 6.75 9.68 -3.28
N LYS A 326 6.95 10.91 -3.79
CA LYS A 326 5.94 11.61 -4.57
C LYS A 326 5.63 10.88 -5.87
N ARG A 327 6.66 10.53 -6.64
CA ARG A 327 6.50 9.88 -7.95
C ARG A 327 5.99 8.44 -7.84
N ALA A 328 6.26 7.78 -6.72
CA ALA A 328 5.66 6.48 -6.42
C ALA A 328 4.14 6.58 -6.23
N GLU A 329 3.67 7.62 -5.52
CA GLU A 329 2.25 7.88 -5.33
C GLU A 329 1.58 8.30 -6.65
N ASP A 330 2.25 9.16 -7.43
CA ASP A 330 1.78 9.64 -8.74
C ASP A 330 1.88 8.55 -9.85
N GLY A 331 2.48 7.37 -9.57
CA GLY A 331 2.68 6.28 -10.55
C GLY A 331 3.66 6.61 -11.69
N THR A 332 4.52 7.61 -11.53
CA THR A 332 5.41 8.15 -12.58
C THR A 332 6.86 7.66 -12.52
N LEU A 333 7.16 6.70 -11.64
CA LEU A 333 8.48 6.06 -11.58
C LEU A 333 8.72 5.19 -12.82
N SER A 334 9.86 5.39 -13.48
CA SER A 334 10.25 4.58 -14.63
C SER A 334 10.78 3.20 -14.21
N LEU A 335 10.74 2.25 -15.14
CA LEU A 335 11.26 0.91 -14.91
C LEU A 335 12.78 0.90 -14.65
N GLU A 336 13.52 1.83 -15.23
CA GLU A 336 14.96 1.98 -15.03
C GLU A 336 15.31 2.45 -13.61
N GLU A 337 14.45 3.26 -13.00
CA GLU A 337 14.66 3.73 -11.65
C GLU A 337 14.42 2.68 -10.57
N ILE A 338 13.66 1.63 -10.88
CA ILE A 338 13.35 0.54 -9.93
C ILE A 338 14.17 -0.74 -10.17
N LYS A 339 15.05 -0.77 -11.19
CA LYS A 339 15.91 -1.93 -11.50
C LYS A 339 17.37 -1.68 -11.11
N GLY A 340 18.13 -2.75 -10.97
CA GLY A 340 19.60 -2.71 -10.87
C GLY A 340 20.17 -2.21 -9.56
N GLY A 341 19.39 -2.18 -8.47
CA GLY A 341 19.91 -1.94 -7.13
C GLY A 341 20.81 -3.08 -6.66
N THR A 342 21.81 -2.77 -5.82
CA THR A 342 22.75 -3.75 -5.28
C THR A 342 22.47 -4.15 -3.85
N PHE A 343 21.76 -3.32 -3.10
CA PHE A 343 21.34 -3.52 -1.72
C PHE A 343 20.03 -2.77 -1.50
N THR A 344 19.21 -3.18 -0.55
CA THR A 344 17.93 -2.50 -0.26
C THR A 344 17.84 -2.07 1.20
N ILE A 345 17.26 -0.89 1.45
CA ILE A 345 16.86 -0.43 2.78
C ILE A 345 15.35 -0.27 2.80
N THR A 346 14.70 -0.88 3.79
CA THR A 346 13.26 -0.77 4.02
C THR A 346 12.97 -0.23 5.41
N ASN A 347 11.97 0.63 5.55
CA ASN A 347 11.62 1.25 6.83
C ASN A 347 10.18 0.93 7.23
N GLY A 348 10.02 -0.12 8.03
CA GLY A 348 8.74 -0.48 8.66
C GLY A 348 8.38 0.39 9.88
N GLY A 349 9.35 1.14 10.42
CA GLY A 349 9.18 1.95 11.62
C GLY A 349 8.17 3.08 11.44
N VAL A 350 8.04 3.62 10.22
CA VAL A 350 7.05 4.66 9.88
C VAL A 350 5.61 4.15 10.02
N PHE A 351 5.41 2.82 9.94
CA PHE A 351 4.13 2.15 10.14
C PHE A 351 3.98 1.54 11.55
N GLY A 352 4.96 1.78 12.44
CA GLY A 352 4.94 1.30 13.82
C GLY A 352 5.52 -0.11 14.03
N SER A 353 6.18 -0.71 13.03
CA SER A 353 6.78 -2.04 13.17
C SER A 353 7.88 -2.03 14.24
N LEU A 354 7.77 -2.93 15.22
CA LEU A 354 8.81 -3.15 16.23
C LEU A 354 9.99 -3.94 15.66
N LEU A 355 9.69 -5.01 14.95
CA LEU A 355 10.67 -5.95 14.38
C LEU A 355 10.03 -6.73 13.23
N SER A 356 10.76 -6.95 12.16
CA SER A 356 10.35 -7.77 11.02
C SER A 356 11.57 -8.36 10.31
N THR A 357 11.34 -9.42 9.52
CA THR A 357 12.34 -10.02 8.63
C THR A 357 11.99 -9.64 7.19
N PRO A 358 12.60 -8.59 6.61
CA PRO A 358 12.30 -8.20 5.25
C PRO A 358 12.68 -9.29 4.25
N ILE A 359 11.87 -9.44 3.19
CA ILE A 359 12.15 -10.37 2.10
C ILE A 359 13.18 -9.73 1.17
N LEU A 360 14.16 -10.51 0.70
CA LEU A 360 15.17 -10.05 -0.26
C LEU A 360 14.52 -9.56 -1.56
N ASN A 361 15.18 -8.60 -2.20
CA ASN A 361 14.81 -8.10 -3.53
C ASN A 361 15.79 -8.67 -4.59
N PRO A 362 15.51 -9.84 -5.17
CA PRO A 362 16.44 -10.48 -6.09
C PRO A 362 16.85 -9.56 -7.26
N PRO A 363 18.10 -9.65 -7.74
CA PRO A 363 19.15 -10.60 -7.41
C PRO A 363 20.03 -10.23 -6.20
N GLN A 364 19.64 -9.21 -5.42
CA GLN A 364 20.37 -8.75 -4.25
C GLN A 364 20.44 -9.83 -3.16
N VAL A 365 21.55 -9.86 -2.44
CA VAL A 365 21.79 -10.83 -1.35
C VAL A 365 21.59 -10.25 0.04
N GLY A 366 21.30 -8.96 0.16
CA GLY A 366 21.11 -8.28 1.44
C GLY A 366 20.00 -7.22 1.41
N ILE A 367 19.27 -7.11 2.52
CA ILE A 367 18.27 -6.05 2.78
C ILE A 367 18.30 -5.64 4.24
N LEU A 368 18.41 -4.34 4.49
CA LEU A 368 18.37 -3.75 5.82
C LEU A 368 16.96 -3.28 6.16
N GLY A 369 16.41 -3.79 7.25
CA GLY A 369 15.14 -3.36 7.83
C GLY A 369 15.33 -2.37 8.97
N LEU A 370 14.70 -1.20 8.87
CA LEU A 370 14.62 -0.20 9.93
C LEU A 370 13.25 -0.28 10.60
N HIS A 371 13.22 -0.06 11.92
CA HIS A 371 12.01 -0.20 12.71
C HIS A 371 11.72 1.07 13.51
N LYS A 372 10.65 1.05 14.31
CA LYS A 372 10.27 2.21 15.11
C LYS A 372 11.32 2.53 16.17
N ILE A 373 11.46 3.81 16.47
CA ILE A 373 12.24 4.28 17.59
C ILE A 373 11.35 4.33 18.82
N GLU A 374 11.77 3.72 19.90
CA GLU A 374 11.07 3.72 21.19
C GLU A 374 12.02 4.13 22.32
N GLU A 375 11.52 4.91 23.25
CA GLU A 375 12.22 5.16 24.51
C GLU A 375 12.19 3.90 25.37
N ARG A 376 13.36 3.34 25.65
CA ARG A 376 13.52 2.10 26.43
C ARG A 376 14.57 2.25 27.51
N PRO A 377 14.37 1.60 28.68
CA PRO A 377 15.42 1.51 29.71
C PRO A 377 16.55 0.60 29.20
N VAL A 378 17.77 1.12 29.21
CA VAL A 378 18.98 0.39 28.85
C VAL A 378 20.06 0.58 29.92
N ALA A 379 20.95 -0.40 30.06
CA ALA A 379 22.06 -0.31 30.99
C ALA A 379 23.24 0.41 30.34
N VAL A 380 23.62 1.57 30.87
CA VAL A 380 24.79 2.32 30.41
C VAL A 380 25.68 2.63 31.62
N GLY A 381 26.91 2.17 31.60
CA GLY A 381 27.88 2.37 32.71
C GLY A 381 27.37 1.82 34.04
N GLY A 382 26.58 0.74 34.03
CA GLY A 382 26.01 0.11 35.23
C GLY A 382 24.76 0.79 35.78
N GLN A 383 24.24 1.82 35.11
CA GLN A 383 23.01 2.53 35.47
C GLN A 383 21.93 2.31 34.43
N VAL A 384 20.67 2.27 34.88
CA VAL A 384 19.52 2.23 33.96
C VAL A 384 19.20 3.65 33.51
N VAL A 385 19.25 3.87 32.19
CA VAL A 385 18.93 5.15 31.57
C VAL A 385 17.90 4.94 30.45
N ILE A 386 17.09 5.95 30.18
CA ILE A 386 16.14 5.92 29.06
C ILE A 386 16.87 6.39 27.80
N ARG A 387 16.79 5.60 26.73
CA ARG A 387 17.38 5.88 25.42
C ARG A 387 16.38 5.62 24.28
N PRO A 388 16.44 6.42 23.22
CA PRO A 388 15.69 6.16 21.99
C PRO A 388 16.35 4.99 21.24
N MET A 389 15.78 3.80 21.35
CA MET A 389 16.31 2.57 20.77
C MET A 389 15.57 2.19 19.50
N MET A 390 16.28 1.67 18.50
CA MET A 390 15.74 1.12 17.28
C MET A 390 16.26 -0.29 17.04
N TYR A 391 15.41 -1.23 16.63
CA TYR A 391 15.85 -2.50 16.08
C TYR A 391 16.25 -2.36 14.62
N LEU A 392 17.36 -3.01 14.27
CA LEU A 392 17.81 -3.22 12.91
C LEU A 392 17.69 -4.70 12.58
N ALA A 393 17.24 -5.01 11.38
CA ALA A 393 17.22 -6.36 10.83
C ALA A 393 18.02 -6.41 9.55
N LEU A 394 18.88 -7.41 9.39
CA LEU A 394 19.50 -7.74 8.12
C LEU A 394 18.98 -9.10 7.68
N SER A 395 18.23 -9.16 6.58
CA SER A 395 17.99 -10.43 5.89
C SER A 395 19.03 -10.60 4.79
N TYR A 396 19.55 -11.81 4.63
CA TYR A 396 20.62 -12.10 3.70
C TYR A 396 20.51 -13.51 3.12
N ASP A 397 21.15 -13.73 1.97
CA ASP A 397 21.25 -15.05 1.35
C ASP A 397 22.47 -15.80 1.91
N HIS A 398 22.21 -16.80 2.74
CA HIS A 398 23.26 -17.56 3.44
C HIS A 398 24.10 -18.43 2.50
N ARG A 399 23.76 -18.51 1.22
CA ARG A 399 24.62 -19.14 0.22
C ARG A 399 25.87 -18.30 -0.09
N MET A 400 25.80 -16.97 0.17
CA MET A 400 26.90 -16.02 -0.07
C MET A 400 27.49 -15.42 1.19
N VAL A 401 26.65 -15.12 2.16
CA VAL A 401 27.02 -14.40 3.38
C VAL A 401 26.84 -15.34 4.56
N ASP A 402 27.90 -15.54 5.33
CA ASP A 402 27.83 -16.34 6.54
C ASP A 402 27.35 -15.51 7.75
N GLY A 403 27.03 -16.21 8.87
CA GLY A 403 26.47 -15.58 10.05
C GLY A 403 27.44 -14.58 10.70
N LEU A 404 28.73 -14.84 10.68
CA LEU A 404 29.75 -13.94 11.25
C LEU A 404 29.80 -12.62 10.49
N GLU A 405 29.87 -12.70 9.16
CA GLU A 405 29.91 -11.52 8.28
C GLU A 405 28.64 -10.68 8.39
N ALA A 406 27.47 -11.33 8.40
CA ALA A 406 26.16 -10.67 8.56
C ALA A 406 26.02 -9.92 9.89
N VAL A 407 26.47 -10.55 10.99
CA VAL A 407 26.47 -9.93 12.34
C VAL A 407 27.43 -8.75 12.39
N GLN A 408 28.66 -8.91 11.89
CA GLN A 408 29.65 -7.83 11.87
C GLN A 408 29.22 -6.64 11.01
N PHE A 409 28.58 -6.88 9.87
CA PHE A 409 27.99 -5.84 9.04
C PHE A 409 26.97 -5.00 9.84
N LEU A 410 26.07 -5.67 10.56
CA LEU A 410 25.05 -4.99 11.34
C LEU A 410 25.64 -4.25 12.56
N VAL A 411 26.69 -4.81 13.17
CA VAL A 411 27.48 -4.14 14.22
C VAL A 411 28.13 -2.87 13.67
N LYS A 412 28.70 -2.92 12.46
CA LYS A 412 29.32 -1.74 11.85
C LYS A 412 28.31 -0.64 11.53
N ILE A 413 27.12 -0.99 11.06
CA ILE A 413 26.04 -0.01 10.91
C ILE A 413 25.67 0.62 12.25
N LYS A 414 25.54 -0.18 13.31
CA LYS A 414 25.29 0.29 14.67
C LYS A 414 26.35 1.30 15.10
N GLU A 415 27.64 0.99 14.95
CA GLU A 415 28.76 1.89 15.29
C GLU A 415 28.65 3.24 14.56
N PHE A 416 28.38 3.24 13.27
CA PHE A 416 28.22 4.46 12.48
C PHE A 416 27.02 5.31 12.92
N ILE A 417 25.94 4.70 13.39
CA ILE A 417 24.75 5.42 13.86
C ILE A 417 24.95 5.93 15.29
N GLU A 418 25.57 5.15 16.16
CA GLU A 418 25.85 5.54 17.55
C GLU A 418 26.97 6.59 17.65
N ASP A 419 27.91 6.58 16.71
CA ASP A 419 28.91 7.65 16.52
C ASP A 419 28.90 8.17 15.08
N PRO A 420 28.01 9.13 14.74
CA PRO A 420 27.94 9.68 13.38
C PRO A 420 29.19 10.48 12.96
N GLY A 421 30.11 10.80 13.89
CA GLY A 421 31.44 11.35 13.59
C GLY A 421 32.30 10.37 12.81
N HIS A 422 32.13 9.09 13.05
CA HIS A 422 32.83 8.02 12.36
C HIS A 422 32.50 7.98 10.84
N LEU A 423 31.27 8.34 10.46
CA LEU A 423 30.87 8.46 9.04
C LEU A 423 31.66 9.52 8.26
N LEU A 424 32.25 10.50 8.94
CA LEU A 424 33.08 11.54 8.31
C LEU A 424 34.53 11.07 8.06
N ILE A 425 34.95 10.03 8.75
CA ILE A 425 36.35 9.54 8.72
C ILE A 425 36.46 8.29 7.84
N GLU A 426 35.51 7.37 7.96
CA GLU A 426 35.58 6.04 7.35
C GLU A 426 34.42 5.76 6.34
N GLY A 427 33.41 6.65 6.25
CA GLY A 427 32.19 6.47 5.45
C GLY A 427 32.30 6.72 3.95
#